data_67b1f9b2393c91fb67987fee06c097c3
#
_entry.id   67b1f9b2393c91fb67987fee06c097c3
#
_cell.length_a   1.000
_cell.length_b   1.000
_cell.length_c   1.000
_cell.angle_alpha   90.00
_cell.angle_beta   90.00
_cell.angle_gamma   90.00
#
_symmetry.space_group_name_H-M   'P 1'
#
loop_
_entity.id
_entity.type
_entity.pdbx_description
1 polymer ?
#
loop_
_entity_poly.entity_id
_entity_poly.type
_entity_poly.pdbx_seq_one_letter_code
_entity_poly.pdbx_strand_id
1 'polypeptide(L)'
;MEQANSNKKKRIWPKILIFAIAEVIVLVGIFAYAYFLKQYNKIQRMNIDVEAVTNKELSKENIKKMQGYKNIAVFGVDARDNTLGAGVNSDVIIIVSIDQDTGNIKMCSVFRDSYLNVGDNKYNKINSAYLMGGPERALRAINQNLDLNITDYITFNWKGVATAINILGGLDIDLTDEEFHYINSYITDTVNGTGIGSVQLEHAGMNHLDGVQAVAYARLRYTDNDSVRTQRQRKVMEMCFEKAKAADLKIKNDLLGNVLSMVATNMTWQDGLDFISKADKYHILDTKGFPFAKGEKRVAGKGDCIVPLTLESNVVRLHQFLFEDEVYDTSTTVEQISARISRETGMYKEGNYNNAYGVGDDYVIPKANFGETEASTFAATPTKKKKDKKEETSAQDTVPIQENYLEGNANGGVRTGAAAPEAEQVAPTTEETKED
;
A
#
# COMPACT_ATOMS: atom_id res chain seq x y z
N MET A 1 40.77 33.28 -62.39
CA MET A 1 40.47 33.65 -61.04
C MET A 1 39.07 33.16 -60.54
N GLU A 2 38.12 32.85 -61.43
CA GLU A 2 36.75 32.39 -61.05
C GLU A 2 36.66 30.95 -60.52
N GLN A 3 37.51 30.00 -60.97
CA GLN A 3 37.45 28.63 -60.49
C GLN A 3 37.93 28.43 -59.01
N ALA A 4 38.81 29.33 -58.52
CA ALA A 4 39.27 29.27 -57.11
C ALA A 4 38.24 29.71 -56.12
N ASN A 5 37.25 30.58 -56.53
CA ASN A 5 36.17 31.08 -55.64
C ASN A 5 35.01 30.10 -55.49
N SER A 6 34.75 29.24 -56.49
CA SER A 6 33.70 28.21 -56.43
C SER A 6 34.03 27.08 -55.45
N ASN A 7 35.31 26.69 -55.37
CA ASN A 7 35.73 25.61 -54.42
C ASN A 7 35.79 26.05 -52.96
N LYS A 8 35.99 27.34 -52.67
CA LYS A 8 35.92 27.86 -51.33
C LYS A 8 34.46 27.89 -50.78
N LYS A 9 33.47 28.25 -51.62
CA LYS A 9 32.06 28.22 -51.26
C LYS A 9 31.55 26.80 -50.94
N LYS A 10 31.98 25.78 -51.69
CA LYS A 10 31.60 24.37 -51.44
C LYS A 10 32.13 23.81 -50.13
N ARG A 11 33.20 24.31 -49.57
CA ARG A 11 33.80 23.87 -48.30
C ARG A 11 33.16 24.49 -47.05
N ILE A 12 32.38 25.56 -47.16
CA ILE A 12 31.78 26.30 -46.07
C ILE A 12 30.41 25.71 -45.69
N TRP A 13 29.63 25.28 -46.70
CA TRP A 13 28.28 24.74 -46.53
C TRP A 13 28.18 23.56 -45.54
N PRO A 14 29.02 22.51 -45.60
CA PRO A 14 28.94 21.40 -44.64
C PRO A 14 29.27 21.86 -43.20
N LYS A 15 30.15 22.87 -43.03
CA LYS A 15 30.44 23.40 -41.72
C LYS A 15 29.26 24.17 -41.13
N ILE A 16 28.57 24.98 -41.95
CA ILE A 16 27.34 25.70 -41.57
C ILE A 16 26.25 24.70 -41.21
N LEU A 17 26.09 23.62 -41.98
CA LEU A 17 25.10 22.58 -41.70
C LEU A 17 25.39 21.87 -40.36
N ILE A 18 26.66 21.50 -40.10
CA ILE A 18 27.08 20.88 -38.84
C ILE A 18 26.82 21.83 -37.66
N PHE A 19 27.09 23.14 -37.83
CA PHE A 19 26.85 24.14 -36.79
C PHE A 19 25.34 24.31 -36.52
N ALA A 20 24.51 24.38 -37.56
CA ALA A 20 23.06 24.44 -37.45
C ALA A 20 22.47 23.19 -36.76
N ILE A 21 22.98 22.00 -37.09
CA ILE A 21 22.58 20.74 -36.42
C ILE A 21 22.97 20.79 -34.94
N ALA A 22 24.18 21.27 -34.62
CA ALA A 22 24.62 21.41 -33.23
C ALA A 22 23.75 22.39 -32.43
N GLU A 23 23.38 23.55 -33.03
CA GLU A 23 22.46 24.48 -32.41
C GLU A 23 21.07 23.88 -32.15
N VAL A 24 20.53 23.13 -33.13
CA VAL A 24 19.24 22.42 -32.95
C VAL A 24 19.33 21.39 -31.82
N ILE A 25 20.42 20.64 -31.74
CA ILE A 25 20.63 19.66 -30.66
C ILE A 25 20.68 20.36 -29.27
N VAL A 26 21.39 21.51 -29.20
CA VAL A 26 21.48 22.30 -27.97
C VAL A 26 20.10 22.85 -27.60
N LEU A 27 19.35 23.40 -28.57
CA LEU A 27 17.99 23.88 -28.32
C LEU A 27 17.05 22.76 -27.84
N VAL A 28 17.07 21.61 -28.50
CA VAL A 28 16.32 20.41 -28.08
C VAL A 28 16.71 19.99 -26.66
N GLY A 29 18.00 20.03 -26.35
CA GLY A 29 18.50 19.75 -24.99
C GLY A 29 17.97 20.74 -23.95
N ILE A 30 17.96 22.03 -24.27
CA ILE A 30 17.42 23.08 -23.39
C ILE A 30 15.90 22.91 -23.18
N PHE A 31 15.15 22.65 -24.26
CA PHE A 31 13.70 22.41 -24.16
C PHE A 31 13.39 21.14 -23.39
N ALA A 32 14.11 20.06 -23.62
CA ALA A 32 13.98 18.81 -22.89
C ALA A 32 14.28 19.03 -21.37
N TYR A 33 15.34 19.77 -21.05
CA TYR A 33 15.69 20.11 -19.69
C TYR A 33 14.63 21.01 -19.01
N ALA A 34 14.13 22.02 -19.71
CA ALA A 34 13.09 22.91 -19.19
C ALA A 34 11.75 22.16 -18.97
N TYR A 35 11.36 21.31 -19.92
CA TYR A 35 10.20 20.44 -19.79
C TYR A 35 10.35 19.51 -18.57
N PHE A 36 11.50 18.92 -18.45
CA PHE A 36 11.89 18.09 -17.34
C PHE A 36 11.76 18.82 -15.99
N LEU A 37 12.38 19.99 -15.83
CA LEU A 37 12.30 20.79 -14.61
C LEU A 37 10.84 21.12 -14.26
N LYS A 38 10.02 21.41 -15.26
CA LYS A 38 8.58 21.65 -15.08
C LYS A 38 7.86 20.45 -14.48
N GLN A 39 8.15 19.23 -14.93
CA GLN A 39 7.52 18.02 -14.37
C GLN A 39 8.05 17.71 -12.97
N TYR A 40 9.35 17.83 -12.79
CA TYR A 40 10.01 17.61 -11.51
C TYR A 40 9.50 18.50 -10.38
N ASN A 41 9.23 19.78 -10.68
CA ASN A 41 8.71 20.74 -9.71
C ASN A 41 7.24 20.50 -9.35
N LYS A 42 6.53 19.57 -10.02
CA LYS A 42 5.18 19.16 -9.64
C LYS A 42 5.14 18.22 -8.44
N ILE A 43 6.22 17.47 -8.20
CA ILE A 43 6.30 16.52 -7.09
C ILE A 43 6.27 17.30 -5.78
N GLN A 44 5.40 16.89 -4.85
CA GLN A 44 5.41 17.41 -3.50
C GLN A 44 6.63 16.87 -2.76
N ARG A 45 7.65 17.70 -2.61
CA ARG A 45 8.86 17.31 -1.89
C ARG A 45 8.70 17.59 -0.41
N MET A 46 8.75 16.52 0.36
CA MET A 46 8.88 16.63 1.80
C MET A 46 10.24 16.06 2.17
N ASN A 47 11.18 16.97 2.49
CA ASN A 47 12.46 16.56 2.98
C ASN A 47 12.27 15.90 4.34
N ILE A 48 12.86 14.73 4.50
CA ILE A 48 12.93 14.03 5.77
C ILE A 48 14.37 14.14 6.29
N ASP A 49 14.51 14.15 7.61
CA ASP A 49 15.82 13.97 8.22
C ASP A 49 16.21 12.49 8.12
N VAL A 50 17.10 12.18 7.18
CA VAL A 50 17.58 10.81 6.94
C VAL A 50 18.25 10.24 8.20
N GLU A 51 18.95 11.07 8.97
CA GLU A 51 19.57 10.63 10.22
C GLU A 51 18.51 10.25 11.29
N ALA A 52 17.40 10.99 11.33
CA ALA A 52 16.31 10.73 12.26
C ALA A 52 15.53 9.44 11.93
N VAL A 53 15.46 9.04 10.65
CA VAL A 53 14.77 7.82 10.22
C VAL A 53 15.69 6.60 10.22
N THR A 54 17.00 6.78 10.12
CA THR A 54 17.99 5.70 10.14
C THR A 54 17.89 4.90 11.46
N ASN A 55 17.82 3.59 11.36
CA ASN A 55 17.80 2.71 12.52
C ASN A 55 19.23 2.51 13.06
N LYS A 56 19.58 3.22 14.12
CA LYS A 56 20.91 3.20 14.74
C LYS A 56 21.19 1.94 15.58
N GLU A 57 20.16 1.16 15.85
CA GLU A 57 20.23 -0.06 16.66
C GLU A 57 20.63 -1.30 15.85
N LEU A 58 20.64 -1.18 14.54
CA LEU A 58 21.02 -2.28 13.66
C LEU A 58 22.51 -2.62 13.77
N SER A 59 22.83 -3.89 13.88
CA SER A 59 24.20 -4.38 13.80
C SER A 59 24.79 -4.11 12.41
N LYS A 60 26.12 -4.00 12.34
CA LYS A 60 26.83 -3.83 11.06
C LYS A 60 26.57 -5.01 10.12
N GLU A 61 26.35 -6.19 10.66
CA GLU A 61 26.05 -7.40 9.91
C GLU A 61 24.66 -7.32 9.28
N ASN A 62 23.65 -6.92 10.06
CA ASN A 62 22.29 -6.73 9.55
C ASN A 62 22.21 -5.63 8.48
N ILE A 63 22.93 -4.51 8.66
CA ILE A 63 23.04 -3.47 7.63
C ILE A 63 23.65 -4.05 6.34
N LYS A 64 24.70 -4.88 6.45
CA LYS A 64 25.37 -5.47 5.30
C LYS A 64 24.44 -6.41 4.52
N LYS A 65 23.59 -7.19 5.19
CA LYS A 65 22.60 -8.08 4.55
C LYS A 65 21.59 -7.31 3.70
N MET A 66 21.23 -6.10 4.09
CA MET A 66 20.30 -5.22 3.36
C MET A 66 20.96 -4.40 2.23
N GLN A 67 22.31 -4.33 2.15
CA GLN A 67 23.02 -3.45 1.20
C GLN A 67 22.76 -3.78 -0.29
N GLY A 68 22.45 -5.03 -0.62
CA GLY A 68 22.10 -5.45 -1.98
C GLY A 68 20.69 -5.04 -2.42
N TYR A 69 19.88 -4.48 -1.51
CA TYR A 69 18.47 -4.19 -1.73
C TYR A 69 18.18 -2.70 -1.64
N LYS A 70 17.37 -2.20 -2.59
CA LYS A 70 16.76 -0.86 -2.51
C LYS A 70 15.39 -1.00 -1.86
N ASN A 71 15.24 -0.47 -0.64
CA ASN A 71 13.98 -0.53 0.10
C ASN A 71 13.27 0.81 0.04
N ILE A 72 11.97 0.79 -0.28
CA ILE A 72 11.12 1.97 -0.41
C ILE A 72 9.83 1.73 0.38
N ALA A 73 9.42 2.70 1.19
CA ALA A 73 8.11 2.66 1.81
C ALA A 73 7.07 3.37 0.93
N VAL A 74 5.98 2.69 0.63
CA VAL A 74 4.86 3.23 -0.13
C VAL A 74 3.69 3.47 0.81
N PHE A 75 3.22 4.71 0.85
CA PHE A 75 2.08 5.12 1.66
C PHE A 75 0.91 5.53 0.79
N GLY A 76 -0.28 5.01 1.09
CA GLY A 76 -1.53 5.48 0.52
C GLY A 76 -2.34 6.22 1.57
N VAL A 77 -2.68 7.49 1.30
CA VAL A 77 -3.39 8.35 2.25
C VAL A 77 -4.75 8.79 1.73
N ASP A 78 -5.70 8.95 2.65
CA ASP A 78 -7.03 9.53 2.36
C ASP A 78 -6.95 11.07 2.49
N ALA A 79 -6.32 11.71 1.51
CA ALA A 79 -6.20 13.16 1.43
C ALA A 79 -7.12 13.71 0.35
N ARG A 80 -8.21 14.35 0.75
CA ARG A 80 -9.19 14.94 -0.17
C ARG A 80 -8.75 16.29 -0.73
N ASP A 81 -7.93 17.02 0.03
CA ASP A 81 -7.36 18.33 -0.30
C ASP A 81 -5.97 18.27 -0.95
N ASN A 82 -5.53 17.09 -1.35
CA ASN A 82 -4.19 16.83 -1.89
C ASN A 82 -3.03 17.10 -0.91
N THR A 83 -3.29 17.21 0.40
CA THR A 83 -2.27 17.27 1.45
C THR A 83 -1.69 15.88 1.69
N LEU A 84 -0.42 15.66 1.35
CA LEU A 84 0.24 14.35 1.46
C LEU A 84 1.15 14.22 2.69
N GLY A 85 1.13 15.22 3.58
CA GLY A 85 1.94 15.27 4.79
C GLY A 85 1.26 14.73 6.04
N ALA A 86 1.71 15.20 7.21
CA ALA A 86 1.08 14.89 8.50
C ALA A 86 -0.39 15.39 8.54
N GLY A 87 -1.19 14.81 9.45
CA GLY A 87 -2.59 15.17 9.61
C GLY A 87 -3.57 14.19 8.96
N VAL A 88 -3.09 13.25 8.13
CA VAL A 88 -3.88 12.20 7.48
C VAL A 88 -3.37 10.81 7.87
N ASN A 89 -4.27 9.83 7.94
CA ASN A 89 -3.86 8.45 8.16
C ASN A 89 -3.35 7.80 6.87
N SER A 90 -2.32 6.94 7.00
CA SER A 90 -1.92 6.05 5.93
C SER A 90 -2.75 4.77 5.97
N ASP A 91 -3.68 4.63 5.03
CA ASP A 91 -4.52 3.43 4.92
C ASP A 91 -3.83 2.29 4.17
N VAL A 92 -2.77 2.59 3.45
CA VAL A 92 -1.87 1.66 2.77
C VAL A 92 -0.45 1.90 3.27
N ILE A 93 0.23 0.85 3.68
CA ILE A 93 1.63 0.86 4.08
C ILE A 93 2.26 -0.37 3.42
N ILE A 94 3.13 -0.18 2.43
CA ILE A 94 3.79 -1.27 1.73
C ILE A 94 5.29 -1.03 1.72
N ILE A 95 6.05 -2.04 2.12
CA ILE A 95 7.50 -2.09 1.97
C ILE A 95 7.77 -2.76 0.63
N VAL A 96 8.46 -2.05 -0.25
CA VAL A 96 8.93 -2.57 -1.54
C VAL A 96 10.43 -2.77 -1.41
N SER A 97 10.88 -4.01 -1.55
CA SER A 97 12.30 -4.40 -1.54
C SER A 97 12.71 -4.88 -2.92
N ILE A 98 13.72 -4.25 -3.48
CA ILE A 98 14.21 -4.50 -4.84
C ILE A 98 15.64 -5.02 -4.72
N ASP A 99 15.83 -6.26 -5.11
CA ASP A 99 17.16 -6.82 -5.31
C ASP A 99 17.82 -6.11 -6.49
N GLN A 100 18.91 -5.40 -6.25
CA GLN A 100 19.58 -4.59 -7.27
C GLN A 100 20.35 -5.45 -8.30
N ASP A 101 20.74 -6.66 -7.92
CA ASP A 101 21.47 -7.57 -8.79
C ASP A 101 20.53 -8.32 -9.75
N THR A 102 19.40 -8.80 -9.27
CA THR A 102 18.45 -9.58 -10.06
C THR A 102 17.32 -8.72 -10.65
N GLY A 103 16.93 -7.63 -10.01
CA GLY A 103 15.75 -6.83 -10.31
C GLY A 103 14.45 -7.42 -9.73
N ASN A 104 14.53 -8.45 -8.93
CA ASN A 104 13.37 -9.05 -8.26
C ASN A 104 12.81 -8.09 -7.21
N ILE A 105 11.49 -7.92 -7.22
CA ILE A 105 10.76 -7.08 -6.28
C ILE A 105 9.95 -7.98 -5.36
N LYS A 106 10.09 -7.79 -4.07
CA LYS A 106 9.20 -8.35 -3.05
C LYS A 106 8.44 -7.23 -2.36
N MET A 107 7.15 -7.41 -2.14
CA MET A 107 6.30 -6.43 -1.47
C MET A 107 5.71 -6.99 -0.19
N CYS A 108 5.81 -6.22 0.91
CA CYS A 108 5.19 -6.57 2.18
C CYS A 108 4.23 -5.46 2.65
N SER A 109 2.93 -5.75 2.71
CA SER A 109 1.95 -4.81 3.28
C SER A 109 1.94 -4.90 4.79
N VAL A 110 2.28 -3.81 5.48
CA VAL A 110 2.08 -3.70 6.93
C VAL A 110 0.63 -3.33 7.19
N PHE A 111 -0.10 -4.19 7.92
CA PHE A 111 -1.51 -3.93 8.22
C PHE A 111 -1.63 -2.67 9.06
N ARG A 112 -2.42 -1.71 8.59
CA ARG A 112 -2.54 -0.37 9.18
C ARG A 112 -2.94 -0.37 10.66
N ASP A 113 -3.73 -1.37 11.07
CA ASP A 113 -4.23 -1.53 12.43
C ASP A 113 -3.29 -2.34 13.33
N SER A 114 -2.04 -2.65 12.87
CA SER A 114 -1.02 -3.34 13.67
C SER A 114 -0.64 -2.51 14.88
N TYR A 115 -0.74 -3.12 16.07
CA TYR A 115 -0.39 -2.50 17.35
C TYR A 115 1.13 -2.52 17.54
N LEU A 116 1.75 -1.36 17.31
CA LEU A 116 3.20 -1.20 17.27
C LEU A 116 3.63 0.10 17.99
N ASN A 117 4.92 0.29 18.18
CA ASN A 117 5.50 1.55 18.62
C ASN A 117 5.42 2.58 17.49
N VAL A 118 4.65 3.65 17.69
CA VAL A 118 4.48 4.73 16.70
C VAL A 118 5.43 5.91 16.93
N GLY A 119 6.54 5.66 17.64
CA GLY A 119 7.55 6.65 18.02
C GLY A 119 7.32 7.20 19.42
N ASP A 120 8.41 7.71 20.03
CA ASP A 120 8.42 8.30 21.37
C ASP A 120 7.88 7.36 22.45
N ASN A 121 8.14 6.07 22.29
CA ASN A 121 7.65 5.01 23.19
C ASN A 121 6.11 5.00 23.37
N LYS A 122 5.39 5.49 22.35
CA LYS A 122 3.92 5.45 22.28
C LYS A 122 3.47 4.27 21.43
N TYR A 123 2.48 3.53 21.89
CA TYR A 123 1.95 2.35 21.19
C TYR A 123 0.54 2.64 20.68
N ASN A 124 0.32 2.37 19.42
CA ASN A 124 -0.95 2.57 18.72
C ASN A 124 -1.00 1.73 17.44
N LYS A 125 -2.09 1.83 16.69
CA LYS A 125 -2.14 1.38 15.30
C LYS A 125 -1.07 2.08 14.49
N ILE A 126 -0.30 1.34 13.70
CA ILE A 126 0.89 1.87 13.00
C ILE A 126 0.56 3.03 12.04
N ASN A 127 -0.63 3.04 11.44
CA ASN A 127 -1.07 4.13 10.56
C ASN A 127 -1.11 5.51 11.25
N SER A 128 -1.27 5.52 12.59
CA SER A 128 -1.26 6.77 13.35
C SER A 128 0.12 7.43 13.41
N ALA A 129 1.20 6.72 13.12
CA ALA A 129 2.53 7.31 13.00
C ALA A 129 2.57 8.35 11.86
N TYR A 130 1.94 8.02 10.72
CA TYR A 130 1.84 8.96 9.59
C TYR A 130 0.97 10.18 9.94
N LEU A 131 -0.18 9.97 10.60
CA LEU A 131 -1.04 11.06 11.08
C LEU A 131 -0.28 12.04 11.99
N MET A 132 0.55 11.51 12.89
CA MET A 132 1.26 12.31 13.90
C MET A 132 2.45 13.10 13.36
N GLY A 133 3.11 12.64 12.30
CA GLY A 133 4.35 13.26 11.84
C GLY A 133 4.72 12.94 10.40
N GLY A 134 3.73 12.58 9.57
CA GLY A 134 3.92 12.33 8.14
C GLY A 134 4.86 11.15 7.84
N PRO A 135 5.48 11.17 6.65
CA PRO A 135 6.30 10.06 6.20
C PRO A 135 7.55 9.84 7.08
N GLU A 136 8.16 10.90 7.62
CA GLU A 136 9.35 10.77 8.48
C GLU A 136 9.06 9.95 9.73
N ARG A 137 8.00 10.28 10.46
CA ARG A 137 7.62 9.53 11.65
C ARG A 137 7.18 8.11 11.32
N ALA A 138 6.46 7.92 10.21
CA ALA A 138 6.05 6.59 9.76
C ALA A 138 7.26 5.71 9.40
N LEU A 139 8.25 6.25 8.66
CA LEU A 139 9.51 5.56 8.35
C LEU A 139 10.26 5.17 9.62
N ARG A 140 10.44 6.12 10.55
CA ARG A 140 11.11 5.86 11.83
C ARG A 140 10.40 4.73 12.61
N ALA A 141 9.08 4.77 12.67
CA ALA A 141 8.30 3.74 13.34
C ALA A 141 8.46 2.38 12.64
N ILE A 142 8.38 2.32 11.30
CA ILE A 142 8.60 1.08 10.53
C ILE A 142 10.00 0.54 10.78
N ASN A 143 11.03 1.37 10.67
CA ASN A 143 12.42 0.95 10.84
C ASN A 143 12.69 0.39 12.24
N GLN A 144 12.17 1.04 13.29
CA GLN A 144 12.36 0.60 14.67
C GLN A 144 11.60 -0.69 15.02
N ASN A 145 10.37 -0.86 14.53
CA ASN A 145 9.59 -2.05 14.82
C ASN A 145 10.02 -3.28 14.00
N LEU A 146 10.55 -3.07 12.80
CA LEU A 146 10.79 -4.13 11.83
C LEU A 146 12.27 -4.37 11.55
N ASP A 147 13.16 -3.72 12.30
CA ASP A 147 14.61 -3.77 12.09
C ASP A 147 15.03 -3.47 10.63
N LEU A 148 14.36 -2.50 10.03
CA LEU A 148 14.66 -2.04 8.68
C LEU A 148 15.45 -0.73 8.72
N ASN A 149 16.02 -0.35 7.56
CA ASN A 149 16.72 0.92 7.36
C ASN A 149 16.24 1.59 6.07
N ILE A 150 14.94 1.84 5.99
CA ILE A 150 14.30 2.49 4.84
C ILE A 150 14.47 4.00 4.98
N THR A 151 15.02 4.63 3.96
CA THR A 151 15.21 6.09 3.89
C THR A 151 14.38 6.74 2.80
N ASP A 152 13.85 5.96 1.88
CA ASP A 152 13.09 6.44 0.73
C ASP A 152 11.61 6.11 0.86
N TYR A 153 10.76 7.06 0.46
CA TYR A 153 9.33 6.84 0.48
C TYR A 153 8.63 7.44 -0.73
N ILE A 154 7.45 6.92 -1.00
CA ILE A 154 6.48 7.46 -1.97
C ILE A 154 5.12 7.49 -1.30
N THR A 155 4.41 8.61 -1.37
CA THR A 155 3.04 8.75 -0.88
C THR A 155 2.09 9.11 -2.01
N PHE A 156 0.95 8.42 -2.08
CA PHE A 156 -0.14 8.66 -3.01
C PHE A 156 -1.43 8.94 -2.27
N ASN A 157 -2.29 9.76 -2.87
CA ASN A 157 -3.71 9.81 -2.51
C ASN A 157 -4.56 9.01 -3.50
N TRP A 158 -5.82 8.79 -3.16
CA TRP A 158 -6.76 8.04 -4.00
C TRP A 158 -6.95 8.66 -5.39
N LYS A 159 -6.98 9.99 -5.45
CA LYS A 159 -7.11 10.73 -6.72
C LYS A 159 -5.94 10.45 -7.65
N GLY A 160 -4.72 10.44 -7.12
CA GLY A 160 -3.50 10.11 -7.87
C GLY A 160 -3.54 8.70 -8.44
N VAL A 161 -3.94 7.72 -7.62
CA VAL A 161 -4.07 6.33 -8.05
C VAL A 161 -5.15 6.17 -9.12
N ALA A 162 -6.35 6.74 -8.90
CA ALA A 162 -7.43 6.69 -9.88
C ALA A 162 -7.03 7.35 -11.21
N THR A 163 -6.36 8.51 -11.16
CA THR A 163 -5.85 9.20 -12.36
C THR A 163 -4.82 8.34 -13.11
N ALA A 164 -3.89 7.73 -12.38
CA ALA A 164 -2.88 6.85 -12.99
C ALA A 164 -3.51 5.65 -13.69
N ILE A 165 -4.48 4.99 -13.05
CA ILE A 165 -5.19 3.84 -13.63
C ILE A 165 -5.97 4.24 -14.88
N ASN A 166 -6.64 5.40 -14.88
CA ASN A 166 -7.35 5.90 -16.06
C ASN A 166 -6.40 6.16 -17.24
N ILE A 167 -5.23 6.73 -16.97
CA ILE A 167 -4.20 6.97 -18.00
C ILE A 167 -3.65 5.63 -18.54
N LEU A 168 -3.50 4.62 -17.68
CA LEU A 168 -3.08 3.27 -18.05
C LEU A 168 -4.18 2.47 -18.78
N GLY A 169 -5.37 3.06 -18.98
CA GLY A 169 -6.48 2.43 -19.68
C GLY A 169 -7.25 1.41 -18.84
N GLY A 170 -7.40 1.63 -17.53
CA GLY A 170 -8.18 0.77 -16.63
C GLY A 170 -7.49 -0.54 -16.25
N LEU A 171 -8.17 -1.38 -15.46
CA LEU A 171 -7.71 -2.70 -15.00
C LEU A 171 -8.80 -3.75 -15.21
N ASP A 172 -8.42 -4.94 -15.71
CA ASP A 172 -9.34 -6.07 -15.86
C ASP A 172 -9.33 -6.93 -14.60
N ILE A 173 -10.42 -6.87 -13.82
CA ILE A 173 -10.52 -7.54 -12.52
C ILE A 173 -11.76 -8.43 -12.51
N ASP A 174 -11.55 -9.69 -12.12
CA ASP A 174 -12.62 -10.65 -11.87
C ASP A 174 -13.13 -10.43 -10.44
N LEU A 175 -14.40 -10.01 -10.31
CA LEU A 175 -15.08 -9.72 -9.06
C LEU A 175 -15.91 -10.92 -8.62
N THR A 176 -15.78 -11.33 -7.37
CA THR A 176 -16.71 -12.27 -6.76
C THR A 176 -18.11 -11.65 -6.59
N ASP A 177 -19.14 -12.49 -6.44
CA ASP A 177 -20.50 -12.02 -6.14
C ASP A 177 -20.55 -11.17 -4.88
N GLU A 178 -19.75 -11.53 -3.88
CA GLU A 178 -19.66 -10.82 -2.62
C GLU A 178 -18.99 -9.46 -2.79
N GLU A 179 -17.90 -9.37 -3.54
CA GLU A 179 -17.24 -8.09 -3.88
C GLU A 179 -18.19 -7.18 -4.67
N PHE A 180 -18.91 -7.73 -5.64
CA PHE A 180 -19.89 -6.98 -6.42
C PHE A 180 -21.02 -6.42 -5.55
N HIS A 181 -21.49 -7.17 -4.58
CA HIS A 181 -22.56 -6.73 -3.68
C HIS A 181 -22.23 -5.41 -2.97
N TYR A 182 -20.95 -5.19 -2.62
CA TYR A 182 -20.55 -4.00 -1.88
C TYR A 182 -19.86 -2.93 -2.71
N ILE A 183 -19.24 -3.26 -3.85
CA ILE A 183 -18.32 -2.35 -4.56
C ILE A 183 -18.99 -1.05 -4.99
N ASN A 184 -20.27 -1.08 -5.38
CA ASN A 184 -21.00 0.08 -5.87
C ASN A 184 -21.14 1.20 -4.83
N SER A 185 -21.25 0.86 -3.54
CA SER A 185 -21.24 1.84 -2.46
C SER A 185 -19.85 2.50 -2.32
N TYR A 186 -18.78 1.71 -2.47
CA TYR A 186 -17.40 2.22 -2.45
C TYR A 186 -17.06 3.06 -3.69
N ILE A 187 -17.63 2.73 -4.87
CA ILE A 187 -17.50 3.57 -6.08
C ILE A 187 -18.09 4.95 -5.80
N THR A 188 -19.32 5.02 -5.28
CA THR A 188 -19.98 6.28 -4.94
C THR A 188 -19.14 7.10 -3.94
N ASP A 189 -18.63 6.48 -2.90
CA ASP A 189 -17.79 7.14 -1.90
C ASP A 189 -16.43 7.59 -2.50
N THR A 190 -15.86 6.80 -3.42
CA THR A 190 -14.62 7.15 -4.12
C THR A 190 -14.81 8.29 -5.11
N VAL A 191 -15.95 8.37 -5.83
CA VAL A 191 -16.32 9.52 -6.65
C VAL A 191 -16.36 10.79 -5.79
N ASN A 192 -17.03 10.74 -4.65
CA ASN A 192 -17.13 11.86 -3.72
C ASN A 192 -15.78 12.29 -3.15
N GLY A 193 -14.91 11.32 -2.84
CA GLY A 193 -13.58 11.58 -2.27
C GLY A 193 -12.57 12.10 -3.27
N THR A 194 -12.61 11.62 -4.53
CA THR A 194 -11.62 12.01 -5.56
C THR A 194 -12.08 13.17 -6.44
N GLY A 195 -13.38 13.39 -6.56
CA GLY A 195 -13.97 14.31 -7.51
C GLY A 195 -13.85 13.84 -8.98
N ILE A 196 -13.50 12.57 -9.22
CA ILE A 196 -13.46 11.95 -10.55
C ILE A 196 -14.77 11.21 -10.76
N GLY A 197 -15.46 11.50 -11.88
CA GLY A 197 -16.70 10.79 -12.24
C GLY A 197 -16.45 9.33 -12.60
N SER A 198 -17.40 8.45 -12.24
CA SER A 198 -17.41 7.04 -12.61
C SER A 198 -18.85 6.51 -12.59
N VAL A 199 -19.05 5.31 -13.09
CA VAL A 199 -20.35 4.63 -13.10
C VAL A 199 -20.30 3.39 -12.17
N GLN A 200 -21.48 2.96 -11.73
CA GLN A 200 -21.61 1.71 -10.99
C GLN A 200 -21.46 0.50 -11.92
N LEU A 201 -21.03 -0.64 -11.36
CA LEU A 201 -20.91 -1.89 -12.07
C LEU A 201 -22.28 -2.61 -12.10
N GLU A 202 -22.51 -3.39 -13.15
CA GLU A 202 -23.80 -4.05 -13.39
C GLU A 202 -23.79 -5.54 -13.00
N HIS A 203 -22.61 -6.19 -12.89
CA HIS A 203 -22.48 -7.62 -12.61
C HIS A 203 -21.19 -7.98 -11.90
N ALA A 204 -21.15 -9.15 -11.28
CA ALA A 204 -19.94 -9.82 -10.84
C ALA A 204 -19.18 -10.43 -12.03
N GLY A 205 -18.04 -11.07 -11.77
CA GLY A 205 -17.17 -11.65 -12.79
C GLY A 205 -16.21 -10.64 -13.38
N MET A 206 -15.75 -10.90 -14.60
CA MET A 206 -14.73 -10.08 -15.26
C MET A 206 -15.30 -8.71 -15.63
N ASN A 207 -14.68 -7.66 -15.09
CA ASN A 207 -15.00 -6.26 -15.35
C ASN A 207 -13.76 -5.50 -15.76
N HIS A 208 -13.90 -4.57 -16.70
CA HIS A 208 -12.88 -3.58 -17.01
C HIS A 208 -13.09 -2.34 -16.14
N LEU A 209 -12.34 -2.23 -15.05
CA LEU A 209 -12.49 -1.18 -14.04
C LEU A 209 -11.76 0.10 -14.46
N ASP A 210 -12.45 1.23 -14.40
CA ASP A 210 -11.81 2.54 -14.43
C ASP A 210 -11.01 2.81 -13.13
N GLY A 211 -10.32 3.96 -13.05
CA GLY A 211 -9.48 4.26 -11.91
C GLY A 211 -10.26 4.42 -10.60
N VAL A 212 -11.48 4.95 -10.63
CA VAL A 212 -12.33 5.10 -9.45
C VAL A 212 -12.83 3.75 -8.97
N GLN A 213 -13.27 2.89 -9.90
CA GLN A 213 -13.73 1.53 -9.61
C GLN A 213 -12.60 0.66 -9.07
N ALA A 214 -11.39 0.76 -9.64
CA ALA A 214 -10.21 0.03 -9.15
C ALA A 214 -9.76 0.49 -7.75
N VAL A 215 -9.82 1.79 -7.46
CA VAL A 215 -9.59 2.30 -6.09
C VAL A 215 -10.68 1.84 -5.14
N ALA A 216 -11.96 1.83 -5.56
CA ALA A 216 -13.07 1.31 -4.77
C ALA A 216 -12.85 -0.18 -4.44
N TYR A 217 -12.43 -0.99 -5.41
CA TYR A 217 -12.06 -2.39 -5.22
C TYR A 217 -10.95 -2.56 -4.17
N ALA A 218 -9.88 -1.77 -4.25
CA ALA A 218 -8.79 -1.81 -3.29
C ALA A 218 -9.18 -1.34 -1.87
N ARG A 219 -10.33 -0.68 -1.72
CA ARG A 219 -10.87 -0.17 -0.45
C ARG A 219 -11.89 -1.11 0.20
N LEU A 220 -12.41 -2.11 -0.50
CA LEU A 220 -13.43 -3.03 0.02
C LEU A 220 -13.03 -3.63 1.38
N ARG A 221 -13.95 -3.62 2.35
CA ARG A 221 -13.73 -4.09 3.73
C ARG A 221 -14.84 -4.97 4.29
N TYR A 222 -16.07 -4.91 3.75
CA TYR A 222 -17.22 -5.57 4.35
C TYR A 222 -17.26 -7.08 4.12
N THR A 223 -16.51 -7.56 3.13
CA THR A 223 -16.45 -8.98 2.80
C THR A 223 -15.41 -9.73 3.63
N ASP A 224 -14.38 -9.01 4.18
CA ASP A 224 -13.15 -9.64 4.61
C ASP A 224 -12.44 -8.88 5.74
N ASN A 225 -11.45 -9.55 6.31
CA ASN A 225 -10.49 -8.97 7.23
C ASN A 225 -9.48 -8.06 6.49
N ASP A 226 -8.68 -7.32 7.24
CA ASP A 226 -7.65 -6.39 6.72
C ASP A 226 -6.61 -7.08 5.81
N SER A 227 -6.42 -8.39 5.95
CA SER A 227 -5.51 -9.18 5.13
C SER A 227 -5.95 -9.23 3.67
N VAL A 228 -7.24 -9.50 3.39
CA VAL A 228 -7.77 -9.59 2.03
C VAL A 228 -7.80 -8.21 1.37
N ARG A 229 -8.13 -7.15 2.12
CA ARG A 229 -8.03 -5.78 1.59
C ARG A 229 -6.61 -5.46 1.11
N THR A 230 -5.59 -5.78 1.89
CA THR A 230 -4.20 -5.52 1.49
C THR A 230 -3.75 -6.38 0.31
N GLN A 231 -4.32 -7.58 0.13
CA GLN A 231 -4.10 -8.38 -1.09
C GLN A 231 -4.67 -7.67 -2.33
N ARG A 232 -5.91 -7.11 -2.26
CA ARG A 232 -6.48 -6.31 -3.35
C ARG A 232 -5.62 -5.09 -3.68
N GLN A 233 -5.11 -4.40 -2.67
CA GLN A 233 -4.20 -3.26 -2.85
C GLN A 233 -2.91 -3.66 -3.59
N ARG A 234 -2.29 -4.77 -3.20
CA ARG A 234 -1.10 -5.30 -3.89
C ARG A 234 -1.42 -5.72 -5.32
N LYS A 235 -2.55 -6.41 -5.55
CA LYS A 235 -3.01 -6.81 -6.88
C LYS A 235 -3.17 -5.59 -7.80
N VAL A 236 -3.84 -4.54 -7.33
CA VAL A 236 -3.99 -3.28 -8.10
C VAL A 236 -2.63 -2.66 -8.40
N MET A 237 -1.72 -2.60 -7.42
CA MET A 237 -0.38 -2.04 -7.61
C MET A 237 0.45 -2.85 -8.60
N GLU A 238 0.41 -4.19 -8.52
CA GLU A 238 1.08 -5.09 -9.46
C GLU A 238 0.56 -4.89 -10.90
N MET A 239 -0.75 -4.85 -11.08
CA MET A 239 -1.36 -4.61 -12.40
C MET A 239 -1.01 -3.23 -12.96
N CYS A 240 -0.98 -2.19 -12.12
CA CYS A 240 -0.53 -0.86 -12.51
C CYS A 240 0.94 -0.85 -12.92
N PHE A 241 1.81 -1.55 -12.17
CA PHE A 241 3.23 -1.67 -12.48
C PHE A 241 3.47 -2.34 -13.84
N GLU A 242 2.83 -3.48 -14.10
CA GLU A 242 2.96 -4.19 -15.38
C GLU A 242 2.43 -3.37 -16.56
N LYS A 243 1.28 -2.70 -16.40
CA LYS A 243 0.76 -1.79 -17.43
C LYS A 243 1.66 -0.58 -17.68
N ALA A 244 2.20 0.03 -16.62
CA ALA A 244 3.13 1.17 -16.76
C ALA A 244 4.45 0.76 -17.42
N LYS A 245 4.96 -0.44 -17.11
CA LYS A 245 6.14 -1.02 -17.73
C LYS A 245 5.93 -1.21 -19.24
N ALA A 246 4.80 -1.80 -19.64
CA ALA A 246 4.43 -2.06 -21.03
C ALA A 246 3.97 -0.81 -21.81
N ALA A 247 3.67 0.30 -21.14
CA ALA A 247 3.12 1.50 -21.74
C ALA A 247 4.10 2.16 -22.72
N ASP A 248 3.55 2.79 -23.77
CA ASP A 248 4.31 3.60 -24.71
C ASP A 248 4.78 4.93 -24.08
N LEU A 249 5.63 5.64 -24.83
CA LEU A 249 6.19 6.91 -24.37
C LEU A 249 5.14 7.99 -24.14
N LYS A 250 4.01 7.96 -24.87
CA LYS A 250 2.93 8.93 -24.71
C LYS A 250 2.23 8.71 -23.36
N ILE A 251 1.86 7.47 -23.07
CA ILE A 251 1.22 7.11 -21.78
C ILE A 251 2.16 7.40 -20.61
N LYS A 252 3.45 7.06 -20.72
CA LYS A 252 4.46 7.38 -19.71
C LYS A 252 4.58 8.89 -19.47
N ASN A 253 4.54 9.69 -20.56
CA ASN A 253 4.54 11.14 -20.45
C ASN A 253 3.26 11.70 -19.83
N ASP A 254 2.10 11.13 -20.16
CA ASP A 254 0.81 11.52 -19.57
C ASP A 254 0.75 11.20 -18.07
N LEU A 255 1.32 10.06 -17.64
CA LEU A 255 1.51 9.74 -16.21
C LEU A 255 2.36 10.80 -15.51
N LEU A 256 3.54 11.13 -16.06
CA LEU A 256 4.41 12.18 -15.52
C LEU A 256 3.69 13.54 -15.47
N GLY A 257 2.93 13.87 -16.49
CA GLY A 257 2.22 15.14 -16.60
C GLY A 257 1.12 15.33 -15.57
N ASN A 258 0.37 14.29 -15.24
CA ASN A 258 -0.87 14.36 -14.48
C ASN A 258 -0.78 13.79 -13.06
N VAL A 259 0.10 12.80 -12.81
CA VAL A 259 0.16 12.10 -11.53
C VAL A 259 1.19 12.70 -10.57
N LEU A 260 2.29 13.25 -11.08
CA LEU A 260 3.40 13.73 -10.22
C LEU A 260 2.99 14.78 -9.19
N SER A 261 2.00 15.63 -9.48
CA SER A 261 1.49 16.62 -8.51
C SER A 261 0.68 15.99 -7.35
N MET A 262 0.32 14.72 -7.48
CA MET A 262 -0.45 13.92 -6.51
C MET A 262 0.44 12.89 -5.79
N VAL A 263 1.76 13.07 -5.90
CA VAL A 263 2.77 12.21 -5.28
C VAL A 263 3.67 13.05 -4.40
N ALA A 264 3.96 12.55 -3.20
CA ALA A 264 5.01 13.09 -2.34
C ALA A 264 6.13 12.07 -2.18
N THR A 265 7.39 12.54 -2.23
CA THR A 265 8.57 11.70 -2.06
C THR A 265 9.78 12.54 -1.68
N ASN A 266 10.77 11.91 -1.03
CA ASN A 266 12.11 12.47 -0.86
C ASN A 266 13.10 11.97 -1.91
N MET A 267 12.70 11.01 -2.75
CA MET A 267 13.57 10.45 -3.79
C MET A 267 14.02 11.55 -4.77
N THR A 268 15.26 11.43 -5.20
CA THR A 268 15.84 12.37 -6.16
C THR A 268 15.36 12.04 -7.58
N TRP A 269 15.59 13.00 -8.47
CA TRP A 269 15.39 12.75 -9.90
C TRP A 269 16.27 11.62 -10.43
N GLN A 270 17.49 11.52 -9.94
CA GLN A 270 18.39 10.46 -10.36
C GLN A 270 17.85 9.08 -10.02
N ASP A 271 17.24 8.94 -8.82
CA ASP A 271 16.55 7.71 -8.42
C ASP A 271 15.42 7.36 -9.41
N GLY A 272 14.64 8.37 -9.82
CA GLY A 272 13.56 8.18 -10.79
C GLY A 272 14.07 7.75 -12.17
N LEU A 273 15.15 8.36 -12.67
CA LEU A 273 15.79 7.97 -13.92
C LEU A 273 16.37 6.56 -13.86
N ASP A 274 17.03 6.23 -12.77
CA ASP A 274 17.57 4.88 -12.54
C ASP A 274 16.45 3.83 -12.57
N PHE A 275 15.32 4.15 -11.95
CA PHE A 275 14.14 3.28 -11.94
C PHE A 275 13.61 3.06 -13.37
N ILE A 276 13.42 4.14 -14.14
CA ILE A 276 12.92 4.07 -15.51
C ILE A 276 13.92 3.31 -16.42
N SER A 277 15.22 3.58 -16.27
CA SER A 277 16.25 2.94 -17.10
C SER A 277 16.38 1.43 -16.88
N LYS A 278 16.00 0.97 -15.67
CA LYS A 278 16.06 -0.46 -15.28
C LYS A 278 14.69 -1.12 -15.27
N ALA A 279 13.62 -0.43 -15.73
CA ALA A 279 12.25 -0.91 -15.62
C ALA A 279 12.03 -2.31 -16.22
N ASP A 280 12.69 -2.61 -17.35
CA ASP A 280 12.58 -3.93 -18.00
C ASP A 280 13.18 -5.07 -17.17
N LYS A 281 14.15 -4.74 -16.30
CA LYS A 281 14.78 -5.71 -15.38
C LYS A 281 13.87 -6.07 -14.20
N TYR A 282 12.96 -5.19 -13.82
CA TYR A 282 12.17 -5.35 -12.61
C TYR A 282 10.99 -6.30 -12.78
N HIS A 283 10.83 -7.23 -11.83
CA HIS A 283 9.76 -8.21 -11.78
C HIS A 283 9.25 -8.37 -10.36
N ILE A 284 7.94 -8.29 -10.17
CA ILE A 284 7.33 -8.60 -8.87
C ILE A 284 7.34 -10.10 -8.68
N LEU A 285 8.15 -10.57 -7.72
CA LEU A 285 8.38 -11.99 -7.46
C LEU A 285 7.36 -12.55 -6.47
N ASP A 286 7.14 -11.87 -5.35
CA ASP A 286 6.21 -12.34 -4.29
C ASP A 286 5.67 -11.15 -3.48
N THR A 287 4.49 -11.36 -2.89
CA THR A 287 3.81 -10.33 -2.08
C THR A 287 3.19 -10.94 -0.84
N LYS A 288 3.44 -10.34 0.33
CA LYS A 288 2.93 -10.83 1.62
C LYS A 288 2.35 -9.72 2.49
N GLY A 289 1.66 -10.10 3.57
CA GLY A 289 1.16 -9.19 4.59
C GLY A 289 1.88 -9.39 5.91
N PHE A 290 2.14 -8.30 6.63
CA PHE A 290 2.73 -8.29 7.96
C PHE A 290 1.73 -7.72 8.99
N PRO A 291 1.58 -8.32 10.17
CA PRO A 291 2.29 -9.50 10.69
C PRO A 291 1.86 -10.82 10.01
N PHE A 292 2.80 -11.75 9.84
CA PHE A 292 2.53 -13.10 9.31
C PHE A 292 1.72 -13.93 10.32
N ALA A 293 2.21 -14.01 11.56
CA ALA A 293 1.48 -14.58 12.69
C ALA A 293 0.86 -13.45 13.50
N LYS A 294 -0.47 -13.46 13.62
CA LYS A 294 -1.23 -12.35 14.21
C LYS A 294 -2.49 -12.83 14.93
N GLY A 295 -2.95 -12.01 15.86
CA GLY A 295 -4.27 -12.11 16.46
C GLY A 295 -4.94 -10.75 16.50
N GLU A 296 -6.21 -10.73 16.87
CA GLU A 296 -7.00 -9.50 17.05
C GLU A 296 -7.28 -9.26 18.52
N LYS A 297 -7.11 -8.02 18.96
CA LYS A 297 -7.34 -7.59 20.35
C LYS A 297 -7.90 -6.19 20.38
N ARG A 298 -8.96 -6.03 21.16
CA ARG A 298 -9.43 -4.68 21.53
C ARG A 298 -8.53 -4.11 22.61
N VAL A 299 -7.77 -3.08 22.26
CA VAL A 299 -6.85 -2.37 23.16
C VAL A 299 -7.53 -1.11 23.68
N ALA A 300 -7.48 -0.89 25.00
CA ALA A 300 -8.15 0.24 25.64
C ALA A 300 -7.69 1.59 25.03
N GLY A 301 -8.66 2.39 24.60
CA GLY A 301 -8.42 3.69 23.96
C GLY A 301 -7.81 3.62 22.53
N LYS A 302 -7.66 2.41 21.93
CA LYS A 302 -7.12 2.19 20.59
C LYS A 302 -8.08 1.47 19.64
N GLY A 303 -9.14 0.84 20.20
CA GLY A 303 -10.07 0.03 19.43
C GLY A 303 -9.49 -1.35 19.07
N ASP A 304 -10.03 -1.94 18.02
CA ASP A 304 -9.61 -3.26 17.57
C ASP A 304 -8.28 -3.14 16.82
N CYS A 305 -7.28 -3.89 17.29
CA CYS A 305 -5.91 -3.88 16.80
C CYS A 305 -5.50 -5.27 16.35
N ILE A 306 -4.65 -5.32 15.34
CA ILE A 306 -3.93 -6.51 14.91
C ILE A 306 -2.65 -6.59 15.75
N VAL A 307 -2.46 -7.69 16.47
CA VAL A 307 -1.31 -7.90 17.37
C VAL A 307 -0.39 -8.96 16.79
N PRO A 308 0.89 -8.67 16.56
CA PRO A 308 1.86 -9.69 16.12
C PRO A 308 2.10 -10.75 17.21
N LEU A 309 2.20 -12.02 16.84
CA LEU A 309 2.39 -13.19 17.72
C LEU A 309 3.73 -13.90 17.43
N THR A 310 4.85 -13.46 17.90
CA THR A 310 5.23 -12.19 18.53
C THR A 310 5.77 -11.21 17.49
N LEU A 311 6.08 -9.96 17.87
CA LEU A 311 6.73 -9.04 16.94
C LEU A 311 8.09 -9.60 16.47
N GLU A 312 8.90 -10.06 17.41
CA GLU A 312 10.23 -10.65 17.18
C GLU A 312 10.18 -11.77 16.13
N SER A 313 9.33 -12.79 16.32
CA SER A 313 9.21 -13.89 15.36
C SER A 313 8.69 -13.44 13.98
N ASN A 314 7.86 -12.42 13.94
CA ASN A 314 7.39 -11.83 12.69
C ASN A 314 8.48 -11.03 11.96
N VAL A 315 9.38 -10.36 12.70
CA VAL A 315 10.53 -9.64 12.12
C VAL A 315 11.52 -10.62 11.49
N VAL A 316 11.84 -11.74 12.16
CA VAL A 316 12.67 -12.81 11.58
C VAL A 316 12.09 -13.27 10.24
N ARG A 317 10.79 -13.57 10.18
CA ARG A 317 10.11 -13.98 8.94
C ARG A 317 10.10 -12.88 7.88
N LEU A 318 10.01 -11.61 8.28
CA LEU A 318 10.06 -10.49 7.35
C LEU A 318 11.42 -10.41 6.66
N HIS A 319 12.52 -10.53 7.42
CA HIS A 319 13.87 -10.50 6.87
C HIS A 319 14.15 -11.72 5.98
N GLN A 320 13.69 -12.91 6.37
CA GLN A 320 13.74 -14.09 5.52
C GLN A 320 12.97 -13.87 4.20
N PHE A 321 11.79 -13.26 4.27
CA PHE A 321 10.99 -12.97 3.07
C PHE A 321 11.65 -11.92 2.18
N LEU A 322 12.06 -10.77 2.74
CA LEU A 322 12.58 -9.65 1.94
C LEU A 322 13.99 -9.87 1.41
N PHE A 323 14.87 -10.46 2.23
CA PHE A 323 16.32 -10.50 2.00
C PHE A 323 16.91 -11.91 1.90
N GLU A 324 16.05 -12.93 1.94
CA GLU A 324 16.47 -14.36 1.91
C GLU A 324 17.42 -14.72 3.07
N ASP A 325 17.33 -13.97 4.18
CA ASP A 325 18.14 -14.19 5.35
C ASP A 325 17.56 -15.31 6.21
N GLU A 326 18.10 -16.52 6.10
CA GLU A 326 17.62 -17.70 6.82
C GLU A 326 17.77 -17.59 8.35
N VAL A 327 18.75 -16.81 8.80
CA VAL A 327 19.06 -16.61 10.22
C VAL A 327 19.21 -15.13 10.51
N TYR A 328 18.12 -14.51 11.00
CA TYR A 328 18.11 -13.11 11.40
C TYR A 328 18.02 -12.98 12.91
N ASP A 329 18.99 -12.28 13.51
CA ASP A 329 18.97 -11.94 14.93
C ASP A 329 18.34 -10.54 15.09
N THR A 330 17.24 -10.48 15.82
CA THR A 330 16.53 -9.22 16.08
C THR A 330 17.33 -8.29 16.99
N SER A 331 17.16 -6.98 16.81
CA SER A 331 17.75 -5.99 17.70
C SER A 331 17.10 -6.02 19.08
N THR A 332 17.85 -5.58 20.09
CA THR A 332 17.31 -5.39 21.45
C THR A 332 16.08 -4.47 21.47
N THR A 333 15.98 -3.51 20.52
CA THR A 333 14.83 -2.63 20.37
C THR A 333 13.59 -3.42 19.98
N VAL A 334 13.67 -4.32 18.98
CA VAL A 334 12.55 -5.18 18.57
C VAL A 334 12.14 -6.12 19.71
N GLU A 335 13.10 -6.72 20.43
CA GLU A 335 12.82 -7.58 21.58
C GLU A 335 12.06 -6.84 22.68
N GLN A 336 12.49 -5.61 23.03
CA GLN A 336 11.82 -4.77 24.03
C GLN A 336 10.41 -4.37 23.59
N ILE A 337 10.22 -3.98 22.32
CA ILE A 337 8.91 -3.66 21.76
C ILE A 337 8.02 -4.90 21.78
N SER A 338 8.54 -6.06 21.36
CA SER A 338 7.84 -7.34 21.36
C SER A 338 7.34 -7.74 22.75
N ALA A 339 8.24 -7.68 23.74
CA ALA A 339 7.92 -7.97 25.14
C ALA A 339 6.85 -7.01 25.69
N ARG A 340 6.89 -5.73 25.32
CA ARG A 340 5.90 -4.74 25.75
C ARG A 340 4.55 -4.99 25.09
N ILE A 341 4.49 -5.23 23.79
CA ILE A 341 3.23 -5.55 23.09
C ILE A 341 2.59 -6.77 23.74
N SER A 342 3.36 -7.85 23.96
CA SER A 342 2.87 -9.06 24.58
C SER A 342 2.30 -8.80 25.98
N ARG A 343 2.98 -8.01 26.81
CA ARG A 343 2.53 -7.65 28.17
C ARG A 343 1.26 -6.78 28.15
N GLU A 344 1.18 -5.78 27.28
CA GLU A 344 0.03 -4.87 27.21
C GLU A 344 -1.22 -5.54 26.61
N THR A 345 -1.03 -6.46 25.68
CA THR A 345 -2.14 -7.15 25.03
C THR A 345 -2.50 -8.48 25.68
N GLY A 346 -1.61 -9.07 26.48
CA GLY A 346 -1.74 -10.42 27.00
C GLY A 346 -1.66 -11.49 25.91
N MET A 347 -1.17 -11.13 24.71
CA MET A 347 -1.06 -12.03 23.57
C MET A 347 0.40 -12.47 23.40
N TYR A 348 0.65 -13.71 23.77
CA TYR A 348 1.93 -14.38 23.65
C TYR A 348 1.81 -15.51 22.64
N LYS A 349 2.94 -15.97 22.11
CA LYS A 349 3.01 -17.11 21.22
C LYS A 349 2.27 -18.35 21.77
N GLU A 350 2.33 -18.57 23.05
CA GLU A 350 1.90 -19.84 23.70
C GLU A 350 0.47 -19.84 24.24
N GLY A 351 -0.19 -18.70 24.32
CA GLY A 351 -1.46 -18.63 25.09
C GLY A 351 -2.71 -18.32 24.30
N ASN A 352 -2.64 -17.85 23.06
CA ASN A 352 -3.79 -17.21 22.41
C ASN A 352 -4.05 -17.66 20.97
N TYR A 353 -3.76 -18.92 20.66
CA TYR A 353 -4.02 -19.49 19.34
C TYR A 353 -5.48 -19.44 18.90
N ASN A 354 -6.42 -19.45 19.84
CA ASN A 354 -7.85 -19.40 19.52
C ASN A 354 -8.32 -18.08 18.89
N ASN A 355 -7.49 -17.02 18.97
CA ASN A 355 -7.75 -15.71 18.39
C ASN A 355 -6.75 -15.36 17.28
N ALA A 356 -5.91 -16.29 16.85
CA ALA A 356 -4.92 -16.06 15.83
C ALA A 356 -5.52 -16.30 14.43
N TYR A 357 -5.69 -15.23 13.67
CA TYR A 357 -6.00 -15.30 12.25
C TYR A 357 -4.70 -15.45 11.45
N GLY A 358 -4.65 -16.44 10.57
CA GLY A 358 -3.57 -16.58 9.61
C GLY A 358 -2.29 -17.25 10.13
N VAL A 359 -2.41 -18.14 11.11
CA VAL A 359 -1.41 -19.21 11.29
C VAL A 359 -1.66 -20.19 10.16
N GLY A 360 -1.17 -19.84 8.96
CA GLY A 360 -1.20 -20.76 7.81
C GLY A 360 -0.22 -21.91 7.99
N ASP A 361 -0.32 -22.90 7.11
CA ASP A 361 0.55 -24.08 7.07
C ASP A 361 2.06 -23.76 6.93
N ASP A 362 2.39 -22.48 6.68
CA ASP A 362 3.75 -21.94 6.52
C ASP A 362 4.39 -21.42 7.81
N TYR A 363 3.76 -21.59 8.98
CA TYR A 363 4.33 -21.13 10.23
C TYR A 363 5.54 -21.99 10.64
N VAL A 364 6.72 -21.55 10.27
CA VAL A 364 7.98 -22.12 10.75
C VAL A 364 8.38 -21.42 12.03
N ILE A 365 8.47 -22.17 13.13
CA ILE A 365 8.99 -21.66 14.40
C ILE A 365 10.48 -21.38 14.21
N PRO A 366 10.97 -20.14 14.40
CA PRO A 366 12.40 -19.86 14.32
C PRO A 366 13.16 -20.70 15.37
N LYS A 367 14.17 -21.42 14.94
CA LYS A 367 14.96 -22.30 15.83
C LYS A 367 15.73 -21.55 16.93
N ALA A 368 15.95 -20.25 16.75
CA ALA A 368 16.82 -19.45 17.61
C ALA A 368 16.30 -19.18 19.02
N ASN A 369 14.97 -19.26 19.27
CA ASN A 369 14.37 -18.82 20.53
C ASN A 369 13.78 -19.94 21.39
N PHE A 370 14.09 -21.21 21.09
CA PHE A 370 13.60 -22.36 21.87
C PHE A 370 14.76 -23.19 22.40
N GLY A 371 14.84 -23.30 23.71
CA GLY A 371 15.64 -24.35 24.33
C GLY A 371 15.19 -25.70 23.80
N GLU A 372 16.14 -26.62 23.61
CA GLU A 372 15.97 -27.95 22.97
C GLU A 372 14.81 -28.81 23.54
N THR A 373 14.21 -28.40 24.65
CA THR A 373 13.12 -29.14 25.35
C THR A 373 11.73 -28.90 24.76
N GLU A 374 11.48 -27.84 23.98
CA GLU A 374 10.13 -27.50 23.51
C GLU A 374 9.84 -27.94 22.05
N ALA A 375 10.87 -28.25 21.27
CA ALA A 375 10.70 -28.67 19.88
C ALA A 375 10.01 -30.04 19.72
N SER A 376 9.94 -30.85 20.81
CA SER A 376 9.37 -32.21 20.76
C SER A 376 7.83 -32.26 20.91
N THR A 377 7.18 -31.18 21.30
CA THR A 377 5.72 -31.18 21.59
C THR A 377 4.85 -30.74 20.40
N PHE A 378 5.46 -30.27 19.31
CA PHE A 378 4.72 -29.80 18.12
C PHE A 378 4.91 -30.65 16.87
N ALA A 379 5.23 -31.94 17.02
CA ALA A 379 5.09 -32.86 15.91
C ALA A 379 3.61 -32.97 15.55
N ALA A 380 3.24 -32.46 14.39
CA ALA A 380 1.91 -32.57 13.85
C ALA A 380 1.46 -34.03 13.90
N THR A 381 0.35 -34.29 14.58
CA THR A 381 -0.30 -35.62 14.53
C THR A 381 -0.69 -35.88 13.08
N PRO A 382 -0.21 -36.90 12.41
CA PRO A 382 -0.55 -37.16 11.03
C PRO A 382 -2.05 -37.48 10.96
N THR A 383 -2.80 -36.64 10.27
CA THR A 383 -4.19 -36.89 9.93
C THR A 383 -4.28 -38.19 9.14
N LYS A 384 -4.79 -39.23 9.75
CA LYS A 384 -5.08 -40.50 9.10
C LYS A 384 -6.06 -40.21 7.94
N LYS A 385 -5.59 -40.40 6.72
CA LYS A 385 -6.45 -40.53 5.54
C LYS A 385 -7.43 -41.68 5.80
N LYS A 386 -8.71 -41.38 5.92
CA LYS A 386 -9.75 -42.40 5.88
C LYS A 386 -9.75 -43.02 4.50
N LYS A 387 -9.41 -44.32 4.45
CA LYS A 387 -9.65 -45.16 3.30
C LYS A 387 -11.15 -45.39 3.18
N ASP A 388 -11.68 -45.06 2.01
CA ASP A 388 -13.04 -45.39 1.60
C ASP A 388 -13.20 -46.91 1.65
N LYS A 389 -14.16 -47.39 2.45
CA LYS A 389 -14.70 -48.74 2.38
C LYS A 389 -16.13 -48.59 1.80
N LYS A 390 -16.26 -49.07 0.58
CA LYS A 390 -17.54 -49.41 -0.04
C LYS A 390 -18.22 -50.48 0.81
N GLU A 391 -19.44 -50.22 1.22
CA GLU A 391 -20.44 -51.27 1.52
C GLU A 391 -21.80 -50.79 1.06
N GLU A 392 -22.39 -51.62 0.22
CA GLU A 392 -23.75 -51.56 -0.30
C GLU A 392 -24.78 -51.92 0.77
N THR A 393 -25.93 -51.41 0.61
CA THR A 393 -27.29 -51.99 0.77
C THR A 393 -28.23 -51.22 1.68
N SER A 394 -29.30 -50.93 1.07
CA SER A 394 -30.75 -51.08 1.25
C SER A 394 -31.50 -49.94 1.97
N ALA A 395 -32.35 -49.35 1.14
CA ALA A 395 -33.81 -49.15 1.20
C ALA A 395 -34.47 -48.57 2.46
N GLN A 396 -35.24 -47.54 2.15
CA GLN A 396 -36.54 -47.14 2.73
C GLN A 396 -36.52 -46.49 4.15
N ASP A 397 -36.84 -45.19 4.19
CA ASP A 397 -38.16 -44.75 4.68
C ASP A 397 -38.33 -43.23 4.42
N THR A 398 -39.43 -42.95 3.75
CA THR A 398 -40.03 -41.65 3.49
C THR A 398 -40.82 -41.19 4.71
N VAL A 399 -40.63 -39.94 5.17
CA VAL A 399 -41.62 -39.18 5.97
C VAL A 399 -41.57 -37.70 5.58
N PRO A 400 -42.72 -36.99 5.54
CA PRO A 400 -42.97 -35.92 4.60
C PRO A 400 -42.74 -34.50 5.16
N ILE A 401 -42.60 -33.60 4.18
CA ILE A 401 -42.59 -32.15 4.30
C ILE A 401 -43.90 -31.67 4.95
N GLN A 402 -43.80 -30.84 6.01
CA GLN A 402 -44.90 -30.00 6.44
C GLN A 402 -44.58 -28.54 6.11
N GLU A 403 -45.29 -28.06 5.08
CA GLU A 403 -45.55 -26.65 4.84
C GLU A 403 -46.41 -26.09 5.99
N ASN A 404 -46.02 -24.98 6.56
CA ASN A 404 -46.92 -24.13 7.30
C ASN A 404 -46.91 -22.72 6.71
N TYR A 405 -47.91 -22.47 5.88
CA TYR A 405 -48.47 -21.16 5.60
C TYR A 405 -49.13 -20.61 6.88
N LEU A 406 -48.86 -19.38 7.22
CA LEU A 406 -49.79 -18.55 7.96
C LEU A 406 -49.87 -17.17 7.33
N GLU A 407 -51.00 -16.96 6.71
CA GLU A 407 -51.54 -15.67 6.26
C GLU A 407 -51.88 -14.75 7.42
N GLY A 408 -51.86 -13.45 7.15
CA GLY A 408 -52.85 -12.51 7.66
C GLY A 408 -52.44 -11.56 8.74
N ASN A 409 -52.22 -10.30 8.47
CA ASN A 409 -53.27 -9.27 8.59
C ASN A 409 -52.76 -7.87 8.23
N ALA A 410 -53.47 -7.27 7.28
CA ALA A 410 -53.45 -5.84 7.01
C ALA A 410 -54.29 -5.09 8.08
N ASN A 411 -53.76 -3.97 8.58
CA ASN A 411 -54.52 -2.76 9.01
C ASN A 411 -53.48 -1.70 9.38
N GLY A 412 -53.34 -0.59 8.66
CA GLY A 412 -54.25 0.53 8.65
C GLY A 412 -53.88 1.51 9.78
N GLY A 413 -53.11 2.58 9.49
CA GLY A 413 -52.81 3.61 10.48
C GLY A 413 -51.97 4.74 9.91
N VAL A 414 -52.60 5.62 9.15
CA VAL A 414 -52.11 6.96 8.81
C VAL A 414 -51.93 7.80 10.09
N ARG A 415 -50.74 8.36 10.33
CA ARG A 415 -50.56 9.55 11.14
C ARG A 415 -49.62 10.55 10.48
N THR A 416 -50.21 11.64 10.18
CA THR A 416 -49.69 12.93 9.72
C THR A 416 -48.87 13.65 10.78
N GLY A 417 -47.76 14.28 10.39
CA GLY A 417 -47.38 15.62 10.81
C GLY A 417 -46.50 15.74 12.02
N ALA A 418 -45.24 16.15 11.83
CA ALA A 418 -44.63 17.21 12.67
C ALA A 418 -43.49 17.85 11.88
N ALA A 419 -43.53 19.19 11.92
CA ALA A 419 -42.72 20.14 11.17
C ALA A 419 -41.26 20.20 11.65
N ALA A 420 -40.39 20.58 10.70
CA ALA A 420 -39.02 20.99 10.96
C ALA A 420 -38.97 22.37 11.65
N PRO A 421 -38.00 22.69 12.51
CA PRO A 421 -37.78 24.05 12.97
C PRO A 421 -36.91 24.84 11.99
N GLU A 422 -37.34 26.07 11.78
CA GLU A 422 -36.72 27.13 10.97
C GLU A 422 -35.31 27.48 11.45
N ALA A 423 -34.44 27.80 10.50
CA ALA A 423 -33.14 28.38 10.74
C ALA A 423 -33.27 29.89 11.02
N GLU A 424 -32.80 30.31 12.17
CA GLU A 424 -32.69 31.69 12.60
C GLU A 424 -31.48 32.36 11.91
N GLN A 425 -31.76 33.36 11.08
CA GLN A 425 -30.77 34.26 10.46
C GLN A 425 -30.27 35.25 11.50
N VAL A 426 -29.00 35.27 11.80
CA VAL A 426 -28.32 36.34 12.54
C VAL A 426 -27.61 37.23 11.55
N ALA A 427 -28.03 38.52 11.55
CA ALA A 427 -27.45 39.58 10.74
C ALA A 427 -26.07 40.04 11.25
N PRO A 428 -25.21 40.63 10.39
CA PRO A 428 -23.89 41.07 10.81
C PRO A 428 -23.95 42.45 11.47
N THR A 429 -23.37 42.58 12.65
CA THR A 429 -23.08 43.87 13.32
C THR A 429 -21.79 44.45 12.78
N THR A 430 -21.91 45.64 12.21
CA THR A 430 -20.83 46.56 11.90
C THR A 430 -20.30 47.20 13.18
N GLU A 431 -18.99 47.08 13.46
CA GLU A 431 -18.30 47.97 14.42
C GLU A 431 -17.36 48.91 13.68
N GLU A 432 -17.62 50.21 13.96
CA GLU A 432 -16.85 51.34 13.51
C GLU A 432 -15.47 51.40 14.17
N THR A 433 -14.48 51.71 13.35
CA THR A 433 -13.14 52.15 13.77
C THR A 433 -13.23 53.54 14.37
N LYS A 434 -12.63 53.79 15.53
CA LYS A 434 -12.11 55.09 15.98
C LYS A 434 -10.62 55.01 16.20
N GLU A 435 -9.96 55.90 15.46
CA GLU A 435 -8.60 56.37 15.69
C GLU A 435 -8.51 57.07 17.07
N ASP A 436 -7.46 56.76 17.79
CA ASP A 436 -6.56 57.71 18.48
C ASP A 436 -5.25 57.01 18.77
#